data_0b70e3e1cb5e442a71818ac1d552f96c
#
_entry.id   0b70e3e1cb5e442a71818ac1d552f96c
#
_cell.length_a   1.000
_cell.length_b   1.000
_cell.length_c   1.000
_cell.angle_alpha   90.00
_cell.angle_beta   90.00
_cell.angle_gamma   90.00
#
_symmetry.space_group_name_H-M   'P 1'
#
loop_
_entity.id
_entity.type
_entity.pdbx_description
1 polymer ?
#
loop_
_entity_poly.entity_id
_entity_poly.type
_entity_poly.pdbx_seq_one_letter_code
_entity_poly.pdbx_strand_id
1 'polypeptide(L)'
;MSKLSCIADLLAIGADGAIAIGAPGRTPAQSPMTFAALRALAGEVVDSLNRNGIGRGDRVAIVLPNGPEMAVAFMTVAAGAVTAPLNPAYREDEFNFYLDDLKARALIVQQGDDTPARAVAQRRGIDVLELVPDLD
;
A
#
# COMPACT_ATOMS: atom_id res chain seq x y z
N MET A 1 22.93 -10.10 -17.42
CA MET A 1 21.84 -9.23 -16.91
C MET A 1 20.85 -10.09 -16.20
N SER A 2 20.62 -9.84 -14.91
CA SER A 2 19.52 -10.49 -14.20
C SER A 2 18.18 -9.99 -14.76
N LYS A 3 17.30 -10.91 -15.07
CA LYS A 3 15.97 -10.59 -15.59
C LYS A 3 15.11 -10.09 -14.42
N LEU A 4 14.65 -8.85 -14.51
CA LEU A 4 13.68 -8.32 -13.54
C LEU A 4 12.35 -9.05 -13.76
N SER A 5 11.82 -9.67 -12.72
CA SER A 5 10.61 -10.49 -12.81
C SER A 5 9.51 -10.06 -11.84
N CYS A 6 9.85 -9.23 -10.86
CA CYS A 6 8.89 -8.75 -9.87
C CYS A 6 9.28 -7.36 -9.33
N ILE A 7 8.36 -6.76 -8.59
CA ILE A 7 8.58 -5.42 -7.99
C ILE A 7 9.75 -5.46 -7.00
N ALA A 8 9.92 -6.54 -6.26
CA ALA A 8 11.04 -6.67 -5.33
C ALA A 8 12.41 -6.56 -6.06
N ASP A 9 12.51 -7.08 -7.28
CA ASP A 9 13.72 -6.95 -8.09
C ASP A 9 14.02 -5.49 -8.44
N LEU A 10 12.99 -4.70 -8.73
CA LEU A 10 13.13 -3.26 -8.99
C LEU A 10 13.64 -2.52 -7.74
N LEU A 11 13.11 -2.87 -6.58
CA LEU A 11 13.54 -2.25 -5.32
C LEU A 11 14.98 -2.58 -4.98
N ALA A 12 15.49 -3.71 -5.45
CA ALA A 12 16.87 -4.15 -5.22
C ALA A 12 17.92 -3.36 -6.00
N ILE A 13 17.52 -2.63 -7.06
CA ILE A 13 18.46 -1.92 -7.96
C ILE A 13 19.03 -0.66 -7.30
N GLY A 14 18.23 0.05 -6.50
CA GLY A 14 18.65 1.33 -5.92
C GLY A 14 19.76 1.17 -4.88
N ALA A 15 20.72 2.09 -4.88
CA ALA A 15 21.75 2.15 -3.85
C ALA A 15 21.13 2.44 -2.48
N ASP A 16 21.66 1.83 -1.42
CA ASP A 16 21.09 1.90 -0.06
C ASP A 16 20.79 3.31 0.42
N GLY A 17 21.71 4.24 0.22
CA GLY A 17 21.57 5.63 0.67
C GLY A 17 20.83 6.55 -0.32
N ALA A 18 20.50 6.07 -1.52
CA ALA A 18 19.78 6.88 -2.50
C ALA A 18 18.31 7.07 -2.07
N ILE A 19 17.74 8.22 -2.42
CA ILE A 19 16.35 8.54 -2.13
C ILE A 19 15.44 7.74 -3.08
N ALA A 20 14.53 6.98 -2.50
CA ALA A 20 13.50 6.25 -3.23
C ALA A 20 12.18 7.03 -3.27
N ILE A 21 11.75 7.58 -2.13
CA ILE A 21 10.49 8.32 -1.99
C ILE A 21 10.79 9.66 -1.34
N GLY A 22 10.39 10.76 -2.00
CA GLY A 22 10.47 12.11 -1.45
C GLY A 22 9.08 12.68 -1.19
N ALA A 23 9.04 13.72 -0.36
CA ALA A 23 7.81 14.45 -0.04
C ALA A 23 8.06 15.97 -0.13
N PRO A 24 8.34 16.50 -1.33
CA PRO A 24 8.63 17.92 -1.46
C PRO A 24 7.40 18.77 -1.09
N GLY A 25 7.64 19.89 -0.43
CA GLY A 25 6.59 20.85 -0.07
C GLY A 25 5.72 20.49 1.11
N ARG A 26 6.00 19.39 1.82
CA ARG A 26 5.27 19.06 3.06
C ARG A 26 5.73 19.93 4.24
N THR A 27 4.78 20.30 5.06
CA THR A 27 5.03 21.02 6.32
C THR A 27 4.35 20.28 7.48
N PRO A 28 5.07 19.80 8.50
CA PRO A 28 6.53 19.84 8.60
C PRO A 28 7.21 18.96 7.55
N ALA A 29 8.45 19.31 7.24
CA ALA A 29 9.23 18.55 6.27
C ALA A 29 9.46 17.12 6.79
N GLN A 30 9.05 16.12 6.00
CA GLN A 30 9.35 14.74 6.29
C GLN A 30 10.69 14.36 5.65
N SER A 31 11.46 13.55 6.36
CA SER A 31 12.69 12.99 5.80
C SER A 31 12.36 12.08 4.60
N PRO A 32 13.08 12.21 3.49
CA PRO A 32 12.89 11.29 2.37
C PRO A 32 13.27 9.86 2.75
N MET A 33 12.55 8.91 2.19
CA MET A 33 12.82 7.48 2.41
C MET A 33 13.89 6.99 1.45
N THR A 34 14.92 6.36 1.98
CA THR A 34 15.97 5.72 1.18
C THR A 34 15.53 4.38 0.62
N PHE A 35 16.25 3.85 -0.38
CA PHE A 35 16.01 2.50 -0.89
C PHE A 35 16.22 1.44 0.18
N ALA A 36 17.22 1.59 1.05
CA ALA A 36 17.44 0.66 2.15
C ALA A 36 16.23 0.61 3.09
N ALA A 37 15.68 1.77 3.47
CA ALA A 37 14.50 1.86 4.33
C ALA A 37 13.26 1.28 3.63
N LEU A 38 13.08 1.57 2.36
CA LEU A 38 11.95 1.05 1.58
C LEU A 38 12.00 -0.49 1.46
N ARG A 39 13.18 -1.06 1.21
CA ARG A 39 13.36 -2.51 1.16
C ARG A 39 13.06 -3.18 2.49
N ALA A 40 13.54 -2.60 3.58
CA ALA A 40 13.28 -3.11 4.93
C ALA A 40 11.78 -3.09 5.24
N LEU A 41 11.11 -1.99 4.93
CA LEU A 41 9.67 -1.86 5.12
C LEU A 41 8.89 -2.84 4.22
N ALA A 42 9.32 -3.04 2.98
CA ALA A 42 8.70 -4.02 2.08
C ALA A 42 8.74 -5.43 2.68
N GLY A 43 9.87 -5.83 3.26
CA GLY A 43 9.97 -7.11 3.95
C GLY A 43 9.01 -7.24 5.12
N GLU A 44 8.90 -6.21 5.95
CA GLU A 44 7.96 -6.18 7.08
C GLU A 44 6.50 -6.24 6.63
N VAL A 45 6.15 -5.50 5.57
CA VAL A 45 4.79 -5.48 5.01
C VAL A 45 4.43 -6.86 4.44
N VAL A 46 5.32 -7.47 3.67
CA VAL A 46 5.10 -8.81 3.11
C VAL A 46 4.90 -9.83 4.22
N ASP A 47 5.72 -9.80 5.26
CA ASP A 47 5.56 -10.70 6.42
C ASP A 47 4.22 -10.49 7.12
N SER A 48 3.81 -9.25 7.28
CA SER A 48 2.52 -8.90 7.88
C SER A 48 1.34 -9.41 7.04
N LEU A 49 1.41 -9.20 5.72
CA LEU A 49 0.38 -9.72 4.80
C LEU A 49 0.29 -11.24 4.87
N ASN A 50 1.43 -11.93 4.84
CA ASN A 50 1.49 -13.38 4.92
C ASN A 50 0.90 -13.91 6.25
N ARG A 51 1.15 -13.22 7.36
CA ARG A 51 0.56 -13.59 8.66
C ARG A 51 -0.96 -13.45 8.65
N ASN A 52 -1.51 -12.57 7.81
CA ASN A 52 -2.95 -12.40 7.63
C ASN A 52 -3.51 -13.27 6.49
N GLY A 53 -2.75 -14.22 6.00
CA GLY A 53 -3.17 -15.14 4.96
C GLY A 53 -3.21 -14.53 3.55
N ILE A 54 -2.56 -13.39 3.35
CA ILE A 54 -2.51 -12.67 2.09
C ILE A 54 -1.17 -12.95 1.41
N GLY A 55 -1.20 -13.43 0.20
CA GLY A 55 -0.02 -13.81 -0.56
C GLY A 55 -0.05 -13.32 -1.99
N ARG A 56 0.84 -13.88 -2.81
CA ARG A 56 1.23 -13.37 -4.12
C ARG A 56 0.10 -13.17 -5.12
N GLY A 57 -0.95 -13.98 -5.10
CA GLY A 57 -2.08 -13.87 -6.02
C GLY A 57 -3.25 -13.07 -5.49
N ASP A 58 -3.18 -12.66 -4.21
CA ASP A 58 -4.28 -11.96 -3.56
C ASP A 58 -4.27 -10.47 -3.92
N ARG A 59 -5.45 -9.91 -4.13
CA ARG A 59 -5.63 -8.51 -4.46
C ARG A 59 -5.89 -7.71 -3.19
N VAL A 60 -5.10 -6.67 -3.01
CA VAL A 60 -5.21 -5.73 -1.89
C VAL A 60 -5.60 -4.38 -2.43
N ALA A 61 -6.80 -3.93 -2.10
CA ALA A 61 -7.26 -2.59 -2.45
C ALA A 61 -6.61 -1.56 -1.52
N ILE A 62 -6.23 -0.41 -2.08
CA ILE A 62 -5.59 0.67 -1.34
C ILE A 62 -6.39 1.94 -1.55
N VAL A 63 -6.89 2.52 -0.47
CA VAL A 63 -7.63 3.79 -0.47
C VAL A 63 -6.89 4.77 0.44
N LEU A 64 -5.99 5.51 -0.14
CA LEU A 64 -5.16 6.51 0.55
C LEU A 64 -5.16 7.82 -0.24
N PRO A 65 -5.00 8.96 0.43
CA PRO A 65 -4.76 10.22 -0.26
C PRO A 65 -3.49 10.15 -1.09
N ASN A 66 -3.42 10.95 -2.15
CA ASN A 66 -2.20 11.08 -2.94
C ASN A 66 -1.05 11.61 -2.08
N GLY A 67 0.09 10.98 -2.16
CA GLY A 67 1.25 11.38 -1.38
C GLY A 67 2.25 10.26 -1.19
N PRO A 68 3.32 10.49 -0.40
CA PRO A 68 4.35 9.49 -0.19
C PRO A 68 3.83 8.22 0.48
N GLU A 69 2.83 8.31 1.35
CA GLU A 69 2.22 7.13 1.99
C GLU A 69 1.59 6.20 0.96
N MET A 70 0.90 6.76 -0.04
CA MET A 70 0.33 5.98 -1.13
C MET A 70 1.42 5.30 -1.96
N ALA A 71 2.49 6.02 -2.29
CA ALA A 71 3.62 5.47 -3.04
C ALA A 71 4.27 4.31 -2.28
N VAL A 72 4.52 4.50 -0.98
CA VAL A 72 5.12 3.47 -0.11
C VAL A 72 4.21 2.25 -0.02
N ALA A 73 2.92 2.45 0.24
CA ALA A 73 1.94 1.35 0.32
C ALA A 73 1.87 0.57 -0.99
N PHE A 74 1.80 1.27 -2.12
CA PHE A 74 1.79 0.63 -3.44
C PHE A 74 3.00 -0.27 -3.65
N MET A 75 4.19 0.25 -3.43
CA MET A 75 5.44 -0.48 -3.69
C MET A 75 5.65 -1.64 -2.72
N THR A 76 5.37 -1.45 -1.44
CA THR A 76 5.61 -2.48 -0.41
C THR A 76 4.62 -3.62 -0.52
N VAL A 77 3.36 -3.33 -0.77
CA VAL A 77 2.33 -4.36 -1.00
C VAL A 77 2.60 -5.11 -2.29
N ALA A 78 2.99 -4.41 -3.36
CA ALA A 78 3.30 -5.03 -4.66
C ALA A 78 4.48 -6.01 -4.59
N ALA A 79 5.32 -5.92 -3.57
CA ALA A 79 6.40 -6.88 -3.35
C ALA A 79 5.88 -8.27 -2.96
N GLY A 80 4.67 -8.40 -2.44
CA GLY A 80 4.13 -9.68 -1.96
C GLY A 80 2.67 -9.97 -2.31
N ALA A 81 1.96 -9.05 -2.97
CA ALA A 81 0.56 -9.21 -3.34
C ALA A 81 0.25 -8.40 -4.61
N VAL A 82 -0.99 -8.43 -5.05
CA VAL A 82 -1.46 -7.58 -6.17
C VAL A 82 -2.05 -6.31 -5.58
N THR A 83 -1.50 -5.16 -5.93
CA THR A 83 -2.01 -3.85 -5.49
C THR A 83 -3.11 -3.35 -6.41
N ALA A 84 -4.17 -2.81 -5.82
CA ALA A 84 -5.28 -2.21 -6.54
C ALA A 84 -5.62 -0.84 -5.91
N PRO A 85 -4.93 0.23 -6.31
CA PRO A 85 -5.24 1.57 -5.80
C PRO A 85 -6.58 2.04 -6.33
N LEU A 86 -7.44 2.53 -5.42
CA LEU A 86 -8.75 3.08 -5.75
C LEU A 86 -8.78 4.56 -5.39
N ASN A 87 -9.59 5.31 -6.12
CA ASN A 87 -9.74 6.74 -5.88
C ASN A 87 -10.42 6.98 -4.52
N PRO A 88 -9.79 7.72 -3.58
CA PRO A 88 -10.39 7.99 -2.28
C PRO A 88 -11.66 8.85 -2.37
N ALA A 89 -11.92 9.52 -3.48
CA ALA A 89 -13.13 10.31 -3.70
C ALA A 89 -14.33 9.48 -4.16
N TYR A 90 -14.19 8.19 -4.35
CA TYR A 90 -15.30 7.32 -4.72
C TYR A 90 -16.39 7.30 -3.63
N ARG A 91 -17.63 7.13 -4.07
CA ARG A 91 -18.77 6.94 -3.19
C ARG A 91 -18.92 5.47 -2.79
N GLU A 92 -19.80 5.20 -1.86
CA GLU A 92 -20.03 3.86 -1.31
C GLU A 92 -20.40 2.84 -2.39
N ASP A 93 -21.27 3.20 -3.33
CA ASP A 93 -21.68 2.32 -4.43
C ASP A 93 -20.51 2.00 -5.38
N GLU A 94 -19.64 2.96 -5.63
CA GLU A 94 -18.44 2.75 -6.44
C GLU A 94 -17.44 1.81 -5.72
N PHE A 95 -17.19 2.01 -4.43
CA PHE A 95 -16.38 1.08 -3.66
C PHE A 95 -16.97 -0.32 -3.62
N ASN A 96 -18.29 -0.41 -3.49
CA ASN A 96 -18.97 -1.71 -3.51
C ASN A 96 -18.73 -2.44 -4.83
N PHE A 97 -18.82 -1.73 -5.94
CA PHE A 97 -18.55 -2.29 -7.26
C PHE A 97 -17.10 -2.75 -7.41
N TYR A 98 -16.14 -1.88 -7.11
CA TYR A 98 -14.72 -2.19 -7.33
C TYR A 98 -14.20 -3.26 -6.39
N LEU A 99 -14.59 -3.24 -5.11
CA LEU A 99 -14.16 -4.27 -4.16
C LEU A 99 -14.70 -5.65 -4.52
N ASP A 100 -15.91 -5.68 -5.09
CA ASP A 100 -16.49 -6.93 -5.60
C ASP A 100 -15.79 -7.41 -6.88
N ASP A 101 -15.62 -6.51 -7.84
CA ASP A 101 -14.99 -6.83 -9.13
C ASP A 101 -13.56 -7.33 -8.95
N LEU A 102 -12.80 -6.71 -8.07
CA LEU A 102 -11.43 -7.11 -7.73
C LEU A 102 -11.35 -8.42 -6.95
N LYS A 103 -12.42 -8.84 -6.29
CA LYS A 103 -12.38 -9.91 -5.29
C LYS A 103 -11.30 -9.63 -4.25
N ALA A 104 -11.30 -8.39 -3.73
CA ALA A 104 -10.28 -7.92 -2.81
C ALA A 104 -10.22 -8.76 -1.54
N ARG A 105 -9.00 -9.19 -1.15
CA ARG A 105 -8.76 -9.93 0.08
C ARG A 105 -8.62 -9.02 1.28
N ALA A 106 -8.11 -7.81 1.06
CA ALA A 106 -7.92 -6.81 2.10
C ALA A 106 -8.08 -5.41 1.51
N LEU A 107 -8.35 -4.46 2.40
CA LEU A 107 -8.43 -3.04 2.11
C LEU A 107 -7.45 -2.31 3.02
N ILE A 108 -6.55 -1.52 2.46
CA ILE A 108 -5.65 -0.64 3.21
C ILE A 108 -6.23 0.77 3.20
N VAL A 109 -6.37 1.34 4.38
CA VAL A 109 -6.82 2.73 4.60
C VAL A 109 -5.90 3.39 5.61
N GLN A 110 -5.90 4.71 5.66
CA GLN A 110 -5.16 5.45 6.67
C GLN A 110 -5.91 5.39 8.00
N GLN A 111 -5.19 5.23 9.10
CA GLN A 111 -5.77 5.28 10.44
C GLN A 111 -6.51 6.61 10.64
N GLY A 112 -7.72 6.54 11.13
CA GLY A 112 -8.55 7.71 11.39
C GLY A 112 -9.26 8.28 10.17
N ASP A 113 -9.02 7.76 8.98
CA ASP A 113 -9.76 8.19 7.79
C ASP A 113 -11.15 7.54 7.76
N ASP A 114 -12.18 8.37 7.64
CA ASP A 114 -13.58 7.95 7.60
C ASP A 114 -14.06 7.79 6.14
N THR A 115 -13.46 6.86 5.43
CA THR A 115 -13.83 6.55 4.04
C THR A 115 -15.02 5.59 3.99
N PRO A 116 -15.97 5.79 3.03
CA PRO A 116 -17.05 4.82 2.79
C PRO A 116 -16.56 3.40 2.48
N ALA A 117 -15.32 3.27 2.02
CA ALA A 117 -14.72 1.97 1.73
C ALA A 117 -14.69 1.04 2.95
N ARG A 118 -14.56 1.59 4.17
CA ARG A 118 -14.56 0.81 5.42
C ARG A 118 -15.87 0.05 5.61
N ALA A 119 -16.99 0.74 5.46
CA ALA A 119 -18.32 0.13 5.62
C ALA A 119 -18.57 -0.97 4.58
N VAL A 120 -18.15 -0.72 3.34
CA VAL A 120 -18.27 -1.71 2.27
C VAL A 120 -17.42 -2.94 2.59
N ALA A 121 -16.19 -2.75 3.01
CA ALA A 121 -15.29 -3.86 3.37
C ALA A 121 -15.88 -4.70 4.51
N GLN A 122 -16.41 -4.06 5.53
CA GLN A 122 -17.05 -4.74 6.67
C GLN A 122 -18.24 -5.60 6.21
N ARG A 123 -19.11 -5.06 5.38
CA ARG A 123 -20.27 -5.80 4.87
C ARG A 123 -19.88 -7.00 4.01
N ARG A 124 -18.74 -6.92 3.32
CA ARG A 124 -18.26 -7.98 2.43
C ARG A 124 -17.31 -8.96 3.12
N GLY A 125 -17.01 -8.77 4.40
CA GLY A 125 -16.05 -9.61 5.11
C GLY A 125 -14.62 -9.46 4.62
N ILE A 126 -14.27 -8.29 4.09
CA ILE A 126 -12.92 -7.95 3.65
C ILE A 126 -12.15 -7.38 4.83
N ASP A 127 -10.96 -7.90 5.10
CA ASP A 127 -10.12 -7.41 6.18
C ASP A 127 -9.67 -5.97 5.92
N VAL A 128 -9.81 -5.10 6.92
CA VAL A 128 -9.34 -3.72 6.85
C VAL A 128 -8.01 -3.60 7.59
N LEU A 129 -6.98 -3.19 6.87
CA LEU A 129 -5.64 -2.96 7.42
C LEU A 129 -5.39 -1.45 7.47
N GLU A 130 -5.03 -0.95 8.63
CA GLU A 130 -4.80 0.48 8.81
C GLU A 130 -3.33 0.83 8.68
N LEU A 131 -3.05 1.79 7.82
CA LEU A 131 -1.73 2.39 7.72
C LEU A 131 -1.63 3.52 8.75
N VAL A 132 -0.64 3.41 9.62
CA VAL A 132 -0.32 4.47 10.58
C VAL A 132 0.82 5.29 9.98
N PRO A 133 0.57 6.55 9.60
CA PRO A 133 1.66 7.40 9.09
C PRO A 133 2.69 7.60 10.19
N ASP A 134 3.95 7.35 9.86
CA ASP A 134 5.07 7.71 10.73
C ASP A 134 5.33 9.21 10.53
N LEU A 135 5.08 9.97 11.58
CA LEU A 135 5.22 11.43 11.55
C LEU A 135 6.58 11.89 12.05
N ASP A 136 7.50 10.97 12.30
CA ASP A 136 8.86 11.28 12.76
C ASP A 136 9.81 11.65 11.62
#